data_c5f6895bfd6f991ef2f6b93291b948f4
#
_entry.id   c5f6895bfd6f991ef2f6b93291b948f4
#
_cell.length_a   1.000
_cell.length_b   1.000
_cell.length_c   1.000
_cell.angle_alpha   90.00
_cell.angle_beta   90.00
_cell.angle_gamma   90.00
#
_symmetry.space_group_name_H-M   'P 1'
#
loop_
_entity.id
_entity.type
_entity.pdbx_description
1 polymer ?
#
loop_
_entity_poly.entity_id
_entity_poly.type
_entity_poly.pdbx_seq_one_letter_code
_entity_poly.pdbx_strand_id
1 'polypeptide(L)'
;VYSKRRVLYGLNLAKKSKRSNIILCEGNIDVVTLHQAGFDNAVASMGTALTVEQTRLLSRFTKELVLCYDNDNAGKIATERALEILNNSEFSVKVLQLPRRRTEDGELVKQDADDFIKLQGKDAFEALLTGSENGIEFRMAQVAGKYDLSSDEARVAYCEEVSALLAALANPVEREIYT
;
A
#
# COMPACT_ATOMS: atom_id res chain seq x y z
N VAL A 1 9.10 25.98 10.81
CA VAL A 1 9.53 24.80 11.59
C VAL A 1 9.22 23.56 10.76
N TYR A 2 10.25 22.73 10.49
CA TYR A 2 10.09 21.46 9.74
C TYR A 2 9.27 20.45 10.58
N SER A 3 8.26 19.84 9.96
CA SER A 3 7.44 18.81 10.59
C SER A 3 7.25 17.63 9.64
N LYS A 4 7.76 16.46 9.99
CA LYS A 4 7.58 15.20 9.24
C LYS A 4 6.10 14.86 9.00
N ARG A 5 5.22 15.28 9.90
CA ARG A 5 3.77 15.03 9.79
C ARG A 5 3.08 15.79 8.66
N ARG A 6 3.73 16.79 8.07
CA ARG A 6 3.13 17.69 7.06
C ARG A 6 3.84 17.67 5.73
N VAL A 7 4.91 16.91 5.61
CA VAL A 7 5.72 16.83 4.39
C VAL A 7 5.91 15.39 3.96
N LEU A 8 6.17 15.20 2.67
CA LEU A 8 6.49 13.90 2.08
C LEU A 8 7.77 14.06 1.29
N TYR A 9 8.71 13.11 1.44
CA TYR A 9 9.92 13.07 0.65
C TYR A 9 9.56 12.79 -0.82
N GLY A 10 10.22 13.43 -1.76
CA GLY A 10 10.00 13.26 -3.19
C GLY A 10 8.78 13.99 -3.75
N LEU A 11 7.87 14.56 -2.93
CA LEU A 11 6.65 15.20 -3.42
C LEU A 11 6.91 16.39 -4.35
N ASN A 12 8.02 17.12 -4.16
CA ASN A 12 8.42 18.23 -5.04
C ASN A 12 8.63 17.79 -6.50
N LEU A 13 8.99 16.53 -6.72
CA LEU A 13 9.12 15.89 -8.04
C LEU A 13 7.80 15.20 -8.42
N ALA A 14 7.27 14.37 -7.55
CA ALA A 14 6.06 13.56 -7.81
C ALA A 14 4.86 14.39 -8.27
N LYS A 15 4.66 15.60 -7.72
CA LYS A 15 3.59 16.51 -8.17
C LYS A 15 3.69 16.98 -9.63
N LYS A 16 4.83 16.73 -10.30
CA LYS A 16 5.06 17.07 -11.71
C LYS A 16 4.99 15.83 -12.62
N SER A 17 4.85 14.65 -12.03
CA SER A 17 4.72 13.40 -12.77
C SER A 17 3.48 13.43 -13.67
N LYS A 18 3.56 12.74 -14.79
CA LYS A 18 2.42 12.51 -15.71
C LYS A 18 1.62 11.25 -15.36
N ARG A 19 2.04 10.49 -14.35
CA ARG A 19 1.31 9.31 -13.86
C ARG A 19 0.06 9.75 -13.11
N SER A 20 -1.02 8.98 -13.23
CA SER A 20 -2.31 9.28 -12.60
C SER A 20 -2.33 9.01 -11.09
N ASN A 21 -1.40 8.18 -10.60
CA ASN A 21 -1.32 7.78 -9.20
C ASN A 21 -0.04 8.31 -8.52
N ILE A 22 -0.01 8.21 -7.19
CA ILE A 22 1.20 8.40 -6.40
C ILE A 22 1.51 7.09 -5.66
N ILE A 23 2.78 6.68 -5.69
CA ILE A 23 3.30 5.52 -4.95
C ILE A 23 3.80 6.02 -3.60
N LEU A 24 3.24 5.50 -2.52
CA LEU A 24 3.63 5.85 -1.14
C LEU A 24 4.47 4.74 -0.54
N CYS A 25 5.76 5.04 -0.31
CA CYS A 25 6.75 4.15 0.31
C CYS A 25 7.01 4.52 1.77
N GLU A 26 7.68 3.64 2.51
CA GLU A 26 8.15 3.92 3.88
C GLU A 26 9.42 4.75 3.88
N GLY A 27 10.41 4.36 3.07
CA GLY A 27 11.76 4.86 3.08
C GLY A 27 12.07 5.86 1.97
N ASN A 28 13.01 6.76 2.27
CA ASN A 28 13.49 7.73 1.28
C ASN A 28 14.33 7.06 0.18
N ILE A 29 15.02 5.96 0.52
CA ILE A 29 15.86 5.23 -0.44
C ILE A 29 14.99 4.58 -1.51
N ASP A 30 13.85 3.99 -1.12
CA ASP A 30 12.87 3.45 -2.08
C ASP A 30 12.46 4.49 -3.11
N VAL A 31 12.16 5.70 -2.64
CA VAL A 31 11.78 6.81 -3.53
C VAL A 31 12.90 7.19 -4.48
N VAL A 32 14.16 7.25 -3.99
CA VAL A 32 15.31 7.58 -4.84
C VAL A 32 15.48 6.54 -5.95
N THR A 33 15.46 5.26 -5.60
CA THR A 33 15.61 4.15 -6.55
C THR A 33 14.44 4.08 -7.54
N LEU A 34 13.21 4.25 -7.05
CA LEU A 34 12.03 4.31 -7.92
C LEU A 34 12.11 5.46 -8.91
N HIS A 35 12.50 6.66 -8.48
CA HIS A 35 12.70 7.81 -9.39
C HIS A 35 13.79 7.53 -10.43
N GLN A 36 14.91 6.92 -10.05
CA GLN A 36 15.97 6.51 -10.98
C GLN A 36 15.47 5.48 -12.00
N ALA A 37 14.58 4.58 -11.59
CA ALA A 37 13.94 3.62 -12.48
C ALA A 37 12.81 4.21 -13.35
N GLY A 38 12.46 5.51 -13.17
CA GLY A 38 11.44 6.22 -13.96
C GLY A 38 10.04 6.23 -13.32
N PHE A 39 9.92 5.88 -12.04
CA PHE A 39 8.69 6.05 -11.24
C PHE A 39 8.75 7.38 -10.47
N ASP A 40 8.71 8.48 -11.21
CA ASP A 40 8.84 9.85 -10.71
C ASP A 40 7.67 10.32 -9.83
N ASN A 41 6.65 9.47 -9.66
CA ASN A 41 5.47 9.65 -8.82
C ASN A 41 5.60 9.02 -7.42
N ALA A 42 6.79 8.51 -7.05
CA ALA A 42 7.01 7.94 -5.73
C ALA A 42 7.26 9.01 -4.66
N VAL A 43 6.73 8.79 -3.45
CA VAL A 43 6.92 9.63 -2.26
C VAL A 43 7.08 8.77 -1.01
N ALA A 44 7.67 9.33 0.07
CA ALA A 44 7.75 8.62 1.35
C ALA A 44 7.31 9.48 2.53
N SER A 45 6.78 8.80 3.57
CA SER A 45 6.38 9.39 4.85
C SER A 45 7.55 9.62 5.82
N MET A 46 8.76 9.24 5.44
CA MET A 46 10.02 9.47 6.16
C MET A 46 10.08 8.79 7.53
N GLY A 47 9.73 7.50 7.60
CA GLY A 47 9.80 6.69 8.82
C GLY A 47 8.74 7.08 9.87
N THR A 48 7.62 7.62 9.42
CA THR A 48 6.42 7.85 10.24
C THR A 48 5.22 7.21 9.56
N ALA A 49 4.21 6.80 10.33
CA ALA A 49 2.93 6.40 9.75
C ALA A 49 2.33 7.56 8.94
N LEU A 50 1.58 7.24 7.89
CA LEU A 50 0.80 8.23 7.12
C LEU A 50 -0.07 9.06 8.08
N THR A 51 -0.17 10.36 7.81
CA THR A 51 -0.97 11.29 8.62
C THR A 51 -2.12 11.88 7.82
N VAL A 52 -3.16 12.36 8.53
CA VAL A 52 -4.28 13.07 7.90
C VAL A 52 -3.81 14.31 7.16
N GLU A 53 -2.80 15.01 7.66
CA GLU A 53 -2.22 16.18 7.02
C GLU A 53 -1.52 15.83 5.70
N GLN A 54 -0.78 14.71 5.67
CA GLN A 54 -0.15 14.19 4.45
C GLN A 54 -1.20 13.70 3.45
N THR A 55 -2.27 13.05 3.92
CA THR A 55 -3.40 12.64 3.07
C THR A 55 -4.05 13.85 2.40
N ARG A 56 -4.35 14.91 3.15
CA ARG A 56 -4.87 16.17 2.60
C ARG A 56 -3.91 16.86 1.63
N LEU A 57 -2.60 16.70 1.84
CA LEU A 57 -1.60 17.23 0.92
C LEU A 57 -1.62 16.46 -0.40
N LEU A 58 -1.66 15.13 -0.35
CA LEU A 58 -1.68 14.24 -1.52
C LEU A 58 -2.95 14.43 -2.37
N SER A 59 -4.12 14.67 -1.74
CA SER A 59 -5.40 14.82 -2.45
C SER A 59 -5.44 16.00 -3.44
N ARG A 60 -4.48 16.91 -3.35
CA ARG A 60 -4.31 18.03 -4.31
C ARG A 60 -3.69 17.60 -5.64
N PHE A 61 -3.05 16.42 -5.68
CA PHE A 61 -2.23 16.01 -6.82
C PHE A 61 -2.71 14.72 -7.48
N THR A 62 -3.42 13.86 -6.75
CA THR A 62 -3.93 12.61 -7.28
C THR A 62 -5.24 12.21 -6.61
N LYS A 63 -5.96 11.28 -7.23
CA LYS A 63 -7.10 10.56 -6.65
C LYS A 63 -6.80 9.08 -6.43
N GLU A 64 -5.64 8.59 -6.88
CA GLU A 64 -5.24 7.20 -6.71
C GLU A 64 -3.91 7.12 -5.95
N LEU A 65 -3.89 6.35 -4.86
CA LEU A 65 -2.68 6.03 -4.09
C LEU A 65 -2.36 4.54 -4.19
N VAL A 66 -1.09 4.23 -4.38
CA VAL A 66 -0.56 2.88 -4.29
C VAL A 66 0.33 2.80 -3.06
N LEU A 67 -0.08 2.05 -2.05
CA LEU A 67 0.73 1.77 -0.87
C LEU A 67 1.77 0.72 -1.23
N CYS A 68 3.04 1.05 -1.13
CA CYS A 68 4.17 0.18 -1.40
C CYS A 68 5.05 0.14 -0.13
N TYR A 69 4.57 -0.58 0.88
CA TYR A 69 5.24 -0.77 2.15
C TYR A 69 5.93 -2.14 2.22
N ASP A 70 6.84 -2.31 3.16
CA ASP A 70 7.59 -3.54 3.34
C ASP A 70 6.66 -4.76 3.55
N ASN A 71 6.98 -5.89 2.98
CA ASN A 71 6.22 -7.12 3.16
C ASN A 71 6.68 -7.90 4.41
N ASP A 72 6.75 -7.21 5.55
CA ASP A 72 6.95 -7.80 6.87
C ASP A 72 5.79 -7.44 7.81
N ASN A 73 5.84 -7.89 9.06
CA ASN A 73 4.78 -7.61 10.02
C ASN A 73 4.62 -6.12 10.33
N ALA A 74 5.72 -5.36 10.33
CA ALA A 74 5.67 -3.91 10.59
C ALA A 74 5.02 -3.17 9.42
N GLY A 75 5.41 -3.51 8.18
CA GLY A 75 4.83 -2.93 6.97
C GLY A 75 3.34 -3.29 6.80
N LYS A 76 2.93 -4.52 7.16
CA LYS A 76 1.50 -4.90 7.20
C LYS A 76 0.70 -4.03 8.17
N ILE A 77 1.22 -3.81 9.39
CA ILE A 77 0.59 -2.93 10.38
C ILE A 77 0.55 -1.48 9.85
N ALA A 78 1.61 -1.02 9.19
CA ALA A 78 1.65 0.31 8.59
C ALA A 78 0.64 0.45 7.45
N THR A 79 0.49 -0.59 6.61
CA THR A 79 -0.52 -0.65 5.54
C THR A 79 -1.93 -0.56 6.10
N GLU A 80 -2.27 -1.36 7.12
CA GLU A 80 -3.59 -1.32 7.78
C GLU A 80 -3.90 0.07 8.34
N ARG A 81 -2.97 0.68 9.06
CA ARG A 81 -3.13 2.05 9.59
C ARG A 81 -3.32 3.09 8.48
N ALA A 82 -2.59 2.95 7.37
CA ALA A 82 -2.77 3.82 6.23
C ALA A 82 -4.16 3.66 5.61
N LEU A 83 -4.62 2.42 5.43
CA LEU A 83 -5.97 2.12 4.92
C LEU A 83 -7.07 2.66 5.84
N GLU A 84 -6.91 2.60 7.16
CA GLU A 84 -7.84 3.20 8.13
C GLU A 84 -7.95 4.73 7.96
N ILE A 85 -6.82 5.42 7.81
CA ILE A 85 -6.78 6.87 7.59
C ILE A 85 -7.42 7.22 6.23
N LEU A 86 -7.16 6.41 5.22
CA LEU A 86 -7.62 6.64 3.84
C LEU A 86 -9.09 6.24 3.64
N ASN A 87 -9.67 5.40 4.50
CA ASN A 87 -11.07 4.96 4.42
C ASN A 87 -12.08 6.15 4.39
N ASN A 88 -11.75 7.24 5.08
CA ASN A 88 -12.56 8.47 5.09
C ASN A 88 -12.09 9.52 4.08
N SER A 89 -11.36 9.13 3.06
CA SER A 89 -10.85 10.00 2.01
C SER A 89 -11.47 9.67 0.66
N GLU A 90 -11.26 10.54 -0.33
CA GLU A 90 -11.73 10.32 -1.70
C GLU A 90 -10.72 9.55 -2.58
N PHE A 91 -9.73 8.90 -1.96
CA PHE A 91 -8.74 8.15 -2.72
C PHE A 91 -9.25 6.78 -3.13
N SER A 92 -8.98 6.40 -4.38
CA SER A 92 -8.86 5.00 -4.76
C SER A 92 -7.53 4.48 -4.25
N VAL A 93 -7.55 3.48 -3.39
CA VAL A 93 -6.34 2.96 -2.74
C VAL A 93 -6.04 1.56 -3.25
N LYS A 94 -4.81 1.37 -3.70
CA LYS A 94 -4.27 0.07 -4.06
C LYS A 94 -3.11 -0.30 -3.13
N VAL A 95 -2.89 -1.59 -2.94
CA VAL A 95 -1.77 -2.12 -2.18
C VAL A 95 -0.89 -2.94 -3.12
N LEU A 96 0.37 -2.55 -3.23
CA LEU A 96 1.38 -3.27 -3.97
C LEU A 96 2.17 -4.13 -2.99
N GLN A 97 1.99 -5.43 -3.07
CA GLN A 97 2.73 -6.39 -2.26
C GLN A 97 3.99 -6.84 -3.00
N LEU A 98 5.16 -6.45 -2.49
CA LEU A 98 6.42 -6.95 -3.01
C LEU A 98 6.59 -8.43 -2.64
N PRO A 99 6.95 -9.32 -3.58
CA PRO A 99 7.18 -10.72 -3.28
C PRO A 99 8.39 -10.88 -2.36
N ARG A 100 8.35 -11.88 -1.47
CA ARG A 100 9.53 -12.27 -0.71
C ARG A 100 10.56 -12.91 -1.64
N ARG A 101 11.82 -12.60 -1.43
CA ARG A 101 12.93 -13.21 -2.18
C ARG A 101 13.40 -14.49 -1.47
N ARG A 102 13.66 -15.52 -2.26
CA ARG A 102 14.36 -16.71 -1.76
C ARG A 102 15.87 -16.49 -1.89
N THR A 103 16.60 -16.66 -0.80
CA THR A 103 18.07 -16.62 -0.79
C THR A 103 18.65 -17.89 -1.42
N GLU A 104 19.96 -17.93 -1.65
CA GLU A 104 20.66 -19.14 -2.14
C GLU A 104 20.50 -20.31 -1.17
N ASP A 105 20.45 -20.05 0.14
CA ASP A 105 20.21 -21.04 1.19
C ASP A 105 18.74 -21.48 1.31
N GLY A 106 17.86 -20.94 0.46
CA GLY A 106 16.44 -21.27 0.41
C GLY A 106 15.55 -20.50 1.38
N GLU A 107 16.07 -19.59 2.18
CA GLU A 107 15.30 -18.76 3.10
C GLU A 107 14.48 -17.69 2.36
N LEU A 108 13.29 -17.41 2.89
CA LEU A 108 12.44 -16.32 2.38
C LEU A 108 12.73 -15.03 3.15
N VAL A 109 13.37 -14.09 2.48
CA VAL A 109 13.67 -12.76 3.02
C VAL A 109 12.75 -11.69 2.45
N LYS A 110 12.49 -10.64 3.23
CA LYS A 110 11.75 -9.48 2.78
C LYS A 110 12.52 -8.74 1.69
N GLN A 111 11.78 -8.03 0.84
CA GLN A 111 12.32 -7.04 -0.09
C GLN A 111 11.59 -5.73 0.13
N ASP A 112 12.31 -4.64 0.10
CA ASP A 112 11.76 -3.30 -0.10
C ASP A 112 11.77 -2.94 -1.60
N ALA A 113 11.29 -1.75 -1.95
CA ALA A 113 11.23 -1.33 -3.35
C ALA A 113 12.63 -1.11 -3.94
N ASP A 114 13.60 -0.69 -3.12
CA ASP A 114 14.99 -0.53 -3.54
C ASP A 114 15.61 -1.87 -3.95
N ASP A 115 15.50 -2.88 -3.10
CA ASP A 115 15.97 -4.24 -3.38
C ASP A 115 15.28 -4.83 -4.62
N PHE A 116 13.96 -4.68 -4.71
CA PHE A 116 13.20 -5.24 -5.83
C PHE A 116 13.64 -4.64 -7.17
N ILE A 117 13.75 -3.32 -7.27
CA ILE A 117 14.17 -2.63 -8.50
C ILE A 117 15.59 -3.03 -8.90
N LYS A 118 16.52 -3.12 -7.94
CA LYS A 118 17.91 -3.52 -8.21
C LYS A 118 18.04 -4.94 -8.74
N LEU A 119 17.19 -5.85 -8.27
CA LEU A 119 17.27 -7.26 -8.60
C LEU A 119 16.44 -7.64 -9.83
N GLN A 120 15.26 -7.09 -9.98
CA GLN A 120 14.28 -7.51 -11.00
C GLN A 120 13.97 -6.44 -12.04
N GLY A 121 14.36 -5.20 -11.77
CA GLY A 121 14.30 -4.10 -12.72
C GLY A 121 12.92 -3.44 -12.83
N LYS A 122 12.88 -2.44 -13.69
CA LYS A 122 11.74 -1.56 -13.91
C LYS A 122 10.50 -2.30 -14.41
N ASP A 123 10.66 -3.16 -15.41
CA ASP A 123 9.52 -3.80 -16.10
C ASP A 123 8.77 -4.75 -15.15
N ALA A 124 9.51 -5.46 -14.29
CA ALA A 124 8.93 -6.30 -13.26
C ALA A 124 8.14 -5.48 -12.23
N PHE A 125 8.64 -4.31 -11.83
CA PHE A 125 7.93 -3.42 -10.91
C PHE A 125 6.68 -2.81 -11.57
N GLU A 126 6.74 -2.42 -12.84
CA GLU A 126 5.57 -1.92 -13.59
C GLU A 126 4.47 -3.00 -13.69
N ALA A 127 4.86 -4.27 -13.89
CA ALA A 127 3.92 -5.39 -13.90
C ALA A 127 3.22 -5.57 -12.55
N LEU A 128 3.99 -5.50 -11.44
CA LEU A 128 3.41 -5.54 -10.08
C LEU A 128 2.50 -4.34 -9.81
N LEU A 129 2.90 -3.15 -10.25
CA LEU A 129 2.11 -1.93 -10.06
C LEU A 129 0.76 -2.05 -10.77
N THR A 130 0.74 -2.63 -11.98
CA THR A 130 -0.48 -2.87 -12.75
C THR A 130 -1.38 -3.91 -12.09
N GLY A 131 -0.79 -4.94 -11.48
CA GLY A 131 -1.50 -6.01 -10.76
C GLY A 131 -1.75 -5.73 -9.27
N SER A 132 -1.54 -4.49 -8.81
CA SER A 132 -1.74 -4.16 -7.39
C SER A 132 -3.20 -4.34 -6.96
N GLU A 133 -3.39 -4.92 -5.78
CA GLU A 133 -4.70 -5.24 -5.22
C GLU A 133 -5.42 -3.97 -4.74
N ASN A 134 -6.75 -3.97 -4.82
CA ASN A 134 -7.55 -2.96 -4.15
C ASN A 134 -7.39 -3.09 -2.63
N GLY A 135 -7.42 -1.96 -1.91
CA GLY A 135 -7.26 -1.96 -0.45
C GLY A 135 -8.28 -2.81 0.32
N ILE A 136 -9.50 -2.95 -0.20
CA ILE A 136 -10.54 -3.81 0.39
C ILE A 136 -10.19 -5.28 0.19
N GLU A 137 -9.81 -5.68 -1.02
CA GLU A 137 -9.38 -7.04 -1.36
C GLU A 137 -8.17 -7.45 -0.52
N PHE A 138 -7.18 -6.55 -0.38
CA PHE A 138 -6.04 -6.76 0.52
C PHE A 138 -6.48 -7.06 1.96
N ARG A 139 -7.40 -6.28 2.52
CA ARG A 139 -7.94 -6.50 3.88
C ARG A 139 -8.66 -7.82 4.00
N MET A 140 -9.51 -8.17 3.03
CA MET A 140 -10.21 -9.46 3.00
C MET A 140 -9.22 -10.63 2.96
N ALA A 141 -8.14 -10.53 2.16
CA ALA A 141 -7.08 -11.54 2.12
C ALA A 141 -6.32 -11.66 3.44
N GLN A 142 -6.06 -10.54 4.15
CA GLN A 142 -5.45 -10.57 5.49
C GLN A 142 -6.37 -11.25 6.51
N VAL A 143 -7.68 -11.01 6.45
CA VAL A 143 -8.66 -11.70 7.31
C VAL A 143 -8.67 -13.19 6.99
N ALA A 144 -8.74 -13.56 5.70
CA ALA A 144 -8.72 -14.97 5.29
C ALA A 144 -7.50 -15.75 5.79
N GLY A 145 -6.34 -15.10 5.84
CA GLY A 145 -5.09 -15.69 6.34
C GLY A 145 -5.08 -16.03 7.85
N LYS A 146 -6.07 -15.56 8.62
CA LYS A 146 -6.21 -15.86 10.05
C LYS A 146 -6.97 -17.17 10.32
N TYR A 147 -7.72 -17.66 9.36
CA TYR A 147 -8.66 -18.76 9.52
C TYR A 147 -8.29 -19.97 8.66
N ASP A 148 -8.48 -21.17 9.20
CA ASP A 148 -8.49 -22.40 8.41
C ASP A 148 -9.87 -22.56 7.76
N LEU A 149 -10.02 -22.05 6.56
CA LEU A 149 -11.29 -22.06 5.82
C LEU A 149 -11.77 -23.45 5.40
N SER A 150 -11.09 -24.53 5.77
CA SER A 150 -11.56 -25.90 5.58
C SER A 150 -12.67 -26.28 6.56
N SER A 151 -12.73 -25.62 7.74
CA SER A 151 -13.78 -25.86 8.75
C SER A 151 -14.97 -24.90 8.60
N ASP A 152 -16.18 -25.38 8.87
CA ASP A 152 -17.41 -24.58 8.80
C ASP A 152 -17.42 -23.45 9.82
N GLU A 153 -16.93 -23.73 11.04
CA GLU A 153 -16.86 -22.74 12.11
C GLU A 153 -15.91 -21.59 11.74
N ALA A 154 -14.74 -21.91 11.18
CA ALA A 154 -13.78 -20.89 10.75
C ALA A 154 -14.31 -20.07 9.56
N ARG A 155 -15.09 -20.68 8.66
CA ARG A 155 -15.78 -19.96 7.57
C ARG A 155 -16.79 -18.97 8.10
N VAL A 156 -17.58 -19.36 9.10
CA VAL A 156 -18.54 -18.44 9.74
C VAL A 156 -17.82 -17.27 10.38
N ALA A 157 -16.77 -17.53 11.19
CA ALA A 157 -15.99 -16.48 11.83
C ALA A 157 -15.31 -15.54 10.81
N TYR A 158 -14.79 -16.07 9.71
CA TYR A 158 -14.29 -15.30 8.58
C TYR A 158 -15.36 -14.37 7.99
N CYS A 159 -16.55 -14.91 7.70
CA CYS A 159 -17.65 -14.13 7.14
C CYS A 159 -18.12 -13.02 8.08
N GLU A 160 -18.16 -13.28 9.39
CA GLU A 160 -18.49 -12.26 10.40
C GLU A 160 -17.47 -11.12 10.42
N GLU A 161 -16.16 -11.44 10.42
CA GLU A 161 -15.11 -10.43 10.43
C GLU A 161 -15.10 -9.62 9.11
N VAL A 162 -15.27 -10.27 7.96
CA VAL A 162 -15.37 -9.59 6.65
C VAL A 162 -16.62 -8.72 6.59
N SER A 163 -17.77 -9.20 7.07
CA SER A 163 -19.01 -8.40 7.10
C SER A 163 -18.85 -7.14 7.93
N ALA A 164 -18.17 -7.23 9.08
CA ALA A 164 -17.88 -6.08 9.92
C ALA A 164 -16.93 -5.08 9.20
N LEU A 165 -15.92 -5.58 8.47
CA LEU A 165 -15.00 -4.77 7.66
C LEU A 165 -15.77 -4.02 6.56
N LEU A 166 -16.64 -4.71 5.82
CA LEU A 166 -17.42 -4.11 4.74
C LEU A 166 -18.45 -3.09 5.27
N ALA A 167 -19.07 -3.38 6.41
CA ALA A 167 -19.99 -2.43 7.07
C ALA A 167 -19.32 -1.13 7.50
N ALA A 168 -18.02 -1.17 7.80
CA ALA A 168 -17.23 0.00 8.20
C ALA A 168 -16.73 0.84 7.01
N LEU A 169 -16.97 0.42 5.75
CA LEU A 169 -16.60 1.22 4.57
C LEU A 169 -17.40 2.52 4.52
N ALA A 170 -16.69 3.64 4.40
CA ALA A 170 -17.32 4.95 4.31
C ALA A 170 -18.05 5.17 2.98
N ASN A 171 -17.53 4.59 1.88
CA ASN A 171 -18.12 4.71 0.56
C ASN A 171 -19.26 3.69 0.37
N PRO A 172 -20.53 4.14 0.20
CA PRO A 172 -21.66 3.22 0.04
C PRO A 172 -21.60 2.42 -1.26
N VAL A 173 -20.99 2.94 -2.33
CA VAL A 173 -20.86 2.23 -3.61
C VAL A 173 -19.87 1.08 -3.49
N GLU A 174 -18.71 1.31 -2.83
CA GLU A 174 -17.77 0.23 -2.56
C GLU A 174 -18.39 -0.87 -1.70
N ARG A 175 -19.16 -0.48 -0.68
CA ARG A 175 -19.87 -1.43 0.18
C ARG A 175 -20.83 -2.31 -0.63
N GLU A 176 -21.58 -1.73 -1.58
CA GLU A 176 -22.53 -2.48 -2.43
C GLU A 176 -21.80 -3.44 -3.40
N ILE A 177 -20.61 -3.06 -3.89
CA ILE A 177 -19.84 -3.92 -4.82
C ILE A 177 -19.32 -5.18 -4.13
N TYR A 178 -19.00 -5.13 -2.84
CA TYR A 178 -18.37 -6.22 -2.10
C TYR A 178 -19.33 -7.01 -1.19
N THR A 179 -20.63 -6.69 -1.12
CA THR A 179 -21.64 -7.40 -0.36
C THR A 179 -22.49 -8.30 -1.26
#